data_e894728f55668d95f210052206075d25
#
_entry.id   e894728f55668d95f210052206075d25
#
_cell.length_a   1.000
_cell.length_b   1.000
_cell.length_c   1.000
_cell.angle_alpha   90.00
_cell.angle_beta   90.00
_cell.angle_gamma   90.00
#
_symmetry.space_group_name_H-M   'P 1'
#
loop_
_entity.id
_entity.type
_entity.pdbx_description
1 polymer ?
#
loop_
_entity_poly.entity_id
_entity_poly.type
_entity_poly.pdbx_seq_one_letter_code
_entity_poly.pdbx_strand_id
1 'polypeptide(L)' 'MRLAFVDDDYGEIKKLTTMIDKELQGTVYSSCTKQLFSTGETFLSVWKPGMYDIVFLDIFMDQLTGVDVARQIRKTDA' A
#
# COMPACT_ATOMS: atom_id res chain seq x y z
N MET A 1 11.43 -7.33 -0.65
CA MET A 1 10.45 -6.42 -1.29
C MET A 1 9.55 -5.82 -0.21
N ARG A 2 9.30 -4.54 -0.29
CA ARG A 2 8.48 -3.82 0.69
C ARG A 2 7.17 -3.40 0.04
N LEU A 3 6.04 -3.77 0.66
CA LEU A 3 4.70 -3.49 0.17
C LEU A 3 3.95 -2.60 1.15
N ALA A 4 3.17 -1.66 0.64
CA ALA A 4 2.27 -0.85 1.43
C ALA A 4 0.83 -1.04 0.94
N PHE A 5 -0.12 -1.07 1.86
CA PHE A 5 -1.54 -1.20 1.58
C PHE A 5 -2.26 -0.04 2.25
N VAL A 6 -2.95 0.75 1.47
CA VAL A 6 -3.68 1.93 1.96
C VAL A 6 -5.15 1.73 1.64
N ASP A 7 -5.95 1.42 2.65
CA ASP A 7 -7.37 1.11 2.51
C ASP A 7 -8.03 1.32 3.87
N ASP A 8 -9.22 1.94 3.89
CA ASP A 8 -9.98 2.13 5.12
C ASP A 8 -10.77 0.88 5.53
N ASP A 9 -10.84 -0.13 4.68
CA ASP A 9 -11.49 -1.40 4.96
C ASP A 9 -10.46 -2.46 5.33
N TYR A 10 -10.31 -2.71 6.61
CA TYR A 10 -9.36 -3.69 7.12
C TYR A 10 -9.64 -5.11 6.59
N GLY A 11 -10.92 -5.46 6.40
CA GLY A 11 -11.29 -6.76 5.85
C GLY A 11 -10.77 -6.96 4.42
N GLU A 12 -10.85 -5.92 3.60
CA GLU A 12 -10.33 -5.97 2.24
C GLU A 12 -8.80 -6.07 2.22
N ILE A 13 -8.13 -5.31 3.09
CA ILE A 13 -6.67 -5.39 3.22
C ILE A 13 -6.26 -6.81 3.59
N LYS A 14 -6.95 -7.41 4.56
CA LYS A 14 -6.63 -8.75 5.04
C LYS A 14 -6.78 -9.80 3.94
N LYS A 15 -7.84 -9.70 3.15
CA LYS A 15 -8.06 -10.60 2.01
C LYS A 15 -6.93 -10.46 1.00
N LEU A 16 -6.57 -9.24 0.67
CA LEU A 16 -5.53 -8.95 -0.32
C LEU A 16 -4.16 -9.44 0.14
N THR A 17 -3.79 -9.18 1.39
CA THR A 17 -2.52 -9.63 1.94
C THR A 17 -2.43 -11.15 2.00
N THR A 18 -3.54 -11.83 2.32
CA THR A 18 -3.59 -13.29 2.33
C THR A 18 -3.38 -13.85 0.93
N MET A 19 -4.02 -13.26 -0.08
CA MET A 19 -3.84 -13.67 -1.47
C MET A 19 -2.39 -13.50 -1.92
N ILE A 20 -1.80 -12.37 -1.58
CA ILE A 20 -0.41 -12.07 -1.96
C ILE A 20 0.55 -13.04 -1.29
N ASP A 21 0.36 -13.33 -0.01
CA ASP A 21 1.19 -14.30 0.70
C ASP A 21 1.13 -15.66 0.04
N LYS A 22 -0.05 -16.09 -0.36
CA LYS A 22 -0.25 -17.38 -1.02
C LYS A 22 0.47 -17.43 -2.37
N GLU A 23 0.36 -16.37 -3.16
CA GLU A 23 0.98 -16.28 -4.48
C GLU A 23 2.50 -16.23 -4.39
N LEU A 24 3.05 -15.59 -3.36
CA LEU A 24 4.49 -15.44 -3.20
C LEU A 24 5.14 -16.61 -2.47
N GLN A 25 4.34 -17.52 -1.91
CA GLN A 25 4.83 -18.67 -1.17
C GLN A 25 5.73 -19.53 -2.06
N GLY A 26 6.91 -19.88 -1.56
CA GLY A 26 7.87 -20.67 -2.32
C GLY A 26 8.68 -19.91 -3.35
N THR A 27 8.47 -18.59 -3.46
CA THR A 27 9.26 -17.73 -4.37
C THR A 27 10.33 -16.98 -3.58
N VAL A 28 11.22 -16.28 -4.32
CA VAL A 28 12.23 -15.42 -3.71
C VAL A 28 11.62 -14.21 -2.99
N TYR A 29 10.35 -13.91 -3.23
CA TYR A 29 9.64 -12.77 -2.63
C TYR A 29 8.81 -13.17 -1.41
N SER A 30 8.91 -14.41 -0.94
CA SER A 30 8.10 -14.91 0.19
C SER A 30 8.37 -14.14 1.49
N SER A 31 9.53 -13.51 1.62
CA SER A 31 9.92 -12.74 2.81
C SER A 31 9.62 -11.24 2.69
N CYS A 32 8.71 -10.83 1.79
CA CYS A 32 8.39 -9.42 1.63
C CYS A 32 7.77 -8.84 2.91
N THR A 33 8.06 -7.56 3.16
CA THR A 33 7.50 -6.81 4.29
C THR A 33 6.23 -6.11 3.84
N LYS A 34 5.19 -6.11 4.70
CA LYS A 34 3.92 -5.46 4.41
C LYS A 34 3.60 -4.46 5.51
N GLN A 35 3.17 -3.26 5.12
CA GLN A 35 2.70 -2.25 6.05
C GLN A 35 1.29 -1.83 5.65
N LEU A 36 0.42 -1.67 6.65
CA LEU A 36 -1.00 -1.38 6.44
C LEU A 36 -1.31 0.02 6.95
N PHE A 37 -2.04 0.78 6.15
CA PHE A 37 -2.46 2.14 6.49
C PHE A 37 -3.96 2.24 6.27
N SER A 38 -4.67 2.79 7.24
CA SER A 38 -6.11 2.95 7.15
C SER A 38 -6.55 4.25 6.47
N THR A 39 -5.65 5.20 6.29
CA THR A 39 -5.93 6.47 5.60
C THR A 39 -4.76 6.86 4.72
N GLY A 40 -5.06 7.64 3.68
CA GLY A 40 -4.04 8.19 2.80
C GLY A 40 -3.13 9.18 3.53
N GLU A 41 -3.69 9.93 4.46
CA GLU A 41 -2.93 10.92 5.24
C GLU A 41 -1.88 10.23 6.10
N THR A 42 -2.24 9.15 6.78
CA THR A 42 -1.30 8.39 7.60
C THR A 42 -0.17 7.83 6.74
N PHE A 43 -0.51 7.28 5.57
CA PHE A 43 0.48 6.78 4.63
C PHE A 43 1.45 7.89 4.19
N LEU A 44 0.91 9.03 3.74
CA LEU A 44 1.72 10.13 3.24
C LEU A 44 2.59 10.76 4.32
N SER A 45 2.17 10.69 5.58
CA SER A 45 2.94 11.25 6.69
C SER A 45 4.27 10.53 6.91
N VAL A 46 4.37 9.26 6.52
CA VAL A 46 5.59 8.47 6.70
C VAL A 46 6.27 8.12 5.38
N TRP A 47 5.57 8.27 4.25
CA TRP A 47 6.10 7.86 2.95
C TRP A 47 7.25 8.77 2.49
N LYS A 48 8.25 8.13 1.87
CA LYS A 48 9.36 8.81 1.20
C LYS A 48 9.65 8.09 -0.12
N PRO A 49 10.19 8.78 -1.13
CA PRO A 49 10.57 8.14 -2.39
C PRO A 49 11.49 6.93 -2.15
N GLY A 50 11.20 5.83 -2.82
CA GLY A 50 11.98 4.61 -2.71
C GLY A 50 11.72 3.77 -1.47
N MET A 51 10.76 4.16 -0.63
CA MET A 51 10.46 3.45 0.61
C MET A 51 9.76 2.11 0.37
N TYR A 52 8.89 2.06 -0.63
CA TYR A 52 8.12 0.85 -0.98
C TYR A 52 8.33 0.49 -2.43
N ASP A 53 8.36 -0.80 -2.70
CA ASP A 53 8.46 -1.31 -4.07
C ASP A 53 7.10 -1.28 -4.76
N ILE A 54 6.02 -1.60 -4.02
CA ILE A 54 4.66 -1.58 -4.53
C ILE A 54 3.74 -0.97 -3.47
N VAL A 55 2.82 -0.11 -3.91
CA VAL A 55 1.79 0.48 -3.05
C VAL A 55 0.42 0.15 -3.63
N PHE A 56 -0.42 -0.50 -2.83
CA PHE A 56 -1.81 -0.80 -3.18
C PHE A 56 -2.70 0.28 -2.58
N LEU A 57 -3.43 1.00 -3.42
CA LEU A 57 -4.26 2.13 -3.00
C LEU A 57 -5.73 1.86 -3.29
N ASP A 58 -6.58 2.08 -2.29
CA ASP A 58 -8.02 2.12 -2.49
C ASP A 58 -8.42 3.51 -2.98
N ILE A 59 -9.11 3.59 -4.12
CA ILE A 59 -9.52 4.85 -4.71
C ILE A 59 -10.78 5.43 -4.07
N PHE A 60 -11.45 4.68 -3.19
CA PHE A 60 -12.72 5.08 -2.57
C PHE A 60 -12.59 5.38 -1.09
N MET A 61 -11.44 5.88 -0.64
CA MET A 61 -11.26 6.29 0.75
C MET A 61 -11.98 7.62 1.04
N ASP A 62 -12.48 7.76 2.28
CA ASP A 62 -13.39 8.85 2.65
C ASP A 62 -12.83 10.25 2.47
N GLN A 63 -11.64 10.53 2.98
CA GLN A 63 -11.10 11.90 3.00
C GLN A 63 -10.07 12.14 1.92
N LEU A 64 -9.09 11.28 1.83
CA LEU A 64 -8.04 11.37 0.81
C LEU A 64 -8.10 10.09 -0.02
N THR A 65 -8.57 10.21 -1.26
CA THR A 65 -8.76 9.04 -2.13
C THR A 65 -7.42 8.46 -2.58
N GLY A 66 -7.45 7.22 -3.06
CA GLY A 66 -6.26 6.59 -3.64
C GLY A 66 -5.69 7.40 -4.81
N VAL A 67 -6.56 8.09 -5.57
CA VAL A 67 -6.13 8.97 -6.67
C VAL A 67 -5.34 10.15 -6.11
N ASP A 68 -5.80 10.76 -5.02
CA ASP A 68 -5.10 11.88 -4.38
C ASP A 68 -3.74 11.45 -3.85
N VAL A 69 -3.67 10.27 -3.22
CA VAL A 69 -2.41 9.71 -2.72
C VAL A 69 -1.44 9.47 -3.88
N ALA A 70 -1.94 8.90 -4.97
CA ALA A 70 -1.11 8.64 -6.15
C ALA A 70 -0.56 9.92 -6.75
N ARG A 71 -1.36 11.01 -6.77
CA ARG A 71 -0.91 12.31 -7.25
C ARG A 71 0.22 12.86 -6.39
N GLN A 72 0.11 12.76 -5.08
CA GLN A 72 1.16 13.22 -4.17
C GLN A 72 2.45 12.44 -4.37
N ILE A 73 2.35 11.14 -4.55
CA ILE A 73 3.52 10.30 -4.81
C ILE A 73 4.21 10.74 -6.10
N ARG A 74 3.45 10.93 -7.18
CA ARG A 74 4.00 11.33 -8.47
C ARG A 74 4.62 12.72 -8.44
N LYS A 75 4.07 13.62 -7.64
CA LYS A 75 4.57 14.98 -7.49
C LYS A 75 5.99 14.99 -6.93
N THR A 76 6.30 14.04 -6.05
CA THR A 76 7.59 13.97 -5.36
C THR A 76 8.55 12.98 -6.03
N ASP A 77 8.02 11.92 -6.62
CA ASP A 77 8.77 10.79 -7.16
C ASP A 77 8.60 10.68 -8.69
N ALA A 78 8.60 11.80 -9.36
CA ALA A 78 8.33 11.88 -10.80
C ALA A 78 9.36 11.12 -11.65
#